data_11ba4c3604fd590893feaa7492abec32
#
_entry.id   11ba4c3604fd590893feaa7492abec32
#
_cell.length_a   1.000
_cell.length_b   1.000
_cell.length_c   1.000
_cell.angle_alpha   90.00
_cell.angle_beta   90.00
_cell.angle_gamma   90.00
#
_symmetry.space_group_name_H-M   'P 1'
#
loop_
_entity.id
_entity.type
_entity.pdbx_description
1 polymer ?
#
loop_
_entity_poly.entity_id
_entity_poly.type
_entity_poly.pdbx_seq_one_letter_code
_entity_poly.pdbx_strand_id
1 'polypeptide(L)'
;MSALKIDAIDDADVEPVVALWQRCGLTRPWNDPHADIALARRRDNSTVLVGRDDGAIVSTVMVGHDGHRGWVYYVAVDPDGRKRGYGRAIMAAAEDWLRTAGISKLQLLVRRENEQANAFYNSLGFELSTSVMFQKWLDGRAPT
;
A
#
# COMPACT_ATOMS: atom_id res chain seq x y z
N MET A 1 20.94 11.17 12.34
CA MET A 1 19.75 11.17 11.50
C MET A 1 19.68 9.86 10.75
N SER A 2 18.67 9.05 11.04
CA SER A 2 18.52 7.78 10.36
C SER A 2 18.01 8.02 8.94
N ALA A 3 18.56 7.28 7.98
CA ALA A 3 18.14 7.34 6.61
C ALA A 3 17.04 6.31 6.37
N LEU A 4 15.91 6.76 5.86
CA LEU A 4 14.86 5.87 5.42
C LEU A 4 15.26 5.24 4.08
N LYS A 5 15.22 3.92 4.02
CA LYS A 5 15.57 3.16 2.83
C LYS A 5 14.33 2.44 2.33
N ILE A 6 14.00 2.61 1.05
CA ILE A 6 12.80 2.01 0.47
C ILE A 6 13.21 1.09 -0.67
N ASP A 7 12.87 -0.18 -0.56
CA ASP A 7 13.20 -1.22 -1.54
C ASP A 7 12.02 -2.16 -1.73
N ALA A 8 12.06 -2.95 -2.79
CA ALA A 8 11.09 -4.02 -2.98
C ALA A 8 11.26 -5.09 -1.88
N ILE A 9 10.14 -5.66 -1.47
CA ILE A 9 10.10 -6.71 -0.46
C ILE A 9 10.91 -7.93 -0.92
N ASP A 10 11.63 -8.56 0.02
CA ASP A 10 12.27 -9.86 -0.21
C ASP A 10 11.65 -10.93 0.69
N ASP A 11 12.12 -12.18 0.56
CA ASP A 11 11.52 -13.30 1.29
C ASP A 11 11.62 -13.13 2.80
N ALA A 12 12.73 -12.58 3.30
CA ALA A 12 12.92 -12.37 4.73
C ALA A 12 11.99 -11.30 5.30
N ASP A 13 11.44 -10.44 4.46
CA ASP A 13 10.57 -9.35 4.88
C ASP A 13 9.11 -9.78 5.06
N VAL A 14 8.70 -10.92 4.51
CA VAL A 14 7.28 -11.30 4.43
C VAL A 14 6.63 -11.34 5.81
N GLU A 15 7.21 -12.08 6.75
CA GLU A 15 6.63 -12.19 8.09
C GLU A 15 6.62 -10.86 8.84
N PRO A 16 7.72 -10.07 8.88
CA PRO A 16 7.67 -8.75 9.49
C PRO A 16 6.64 -7.81 8.86
N VAL A 17 6.45 -7.87 7.55
CA VAL A 17 5.44 -7.04 6.85
C VAL A 17 4.03 -7.46 7.25
N VAL A 18 3.74 -8.77 7.27
CA VAL A 18 2.43 -9.26 7.72
C VAL A 18 2.16 -8.82 9.16
N ALA A 19 3.17 -8.92 10.04
CA ALA A 19 3.05 -8.47 11.43
C ALA A 19 2.75 -6.96 11.50
N LEU A 20 3.40 -6.16 10.68
CA LEU A 20 3.13 -4.72 10.62
C LEU A 20 1.69 -4.46 10.17
N TRP A 21 1.21 -5.16 9.14
CA TRP A 21 -0.17 -5.01 8.68
C TRP A 21 -1.18 -5.36 9.76
N GLN A 22 -0.90 -6.41 10.56
CA GLN A 22 -1.76 -6.77 11.69
C GLN A 22 -1.79 -5.67 12.74
N ARG A 23 -0.63 -5.11 13.10
CA ARG A 23 -0.55 -4.00 14.07
C ARG A 23 -1.29 -2.75 13.58
N CYS A 24 -1.31 -2.53 12.27
CA CYS A 24 -2.03 -1.40 11.66
C CYS A 24 -3.52 -1.65 11.43
N GLY A 25 -4.02 -2.85 11.76
CA GLY A 25 -5.43 -3.19 11.56
C GLY A 25 -5.83 -3.32 10.11
N LEU A 26 -4.89 -3.69 9.24
CA LEU A 26 -5.13 -3.77 7.79
C LEU A 26 -5.53 -5.17 7.32
N THR A 27 -5.42 -6.18 8.17
CA THR A 27 -5.78 -7.55 7.80
C THR A 27 -7.29 -7.76 7.96
N ARG A 28 -7.87 -8.56 7.07
CA ARG A 28 -9.30 -8.87 7.06
C ARG A 28 -9.50 -10.38 6.91
N PRO A 29 -10.59 -10.96 7.49
CA PRO A 29 -10.81 -12.41 7.40
C PRO A 29 -10.95 -12.93 5.97
N TRP A 30 -11.37 -12.09 5.04
CA TRP A 30 -11.59 -12.49 3.64
C TRP A 30 -10.34 -12.35 2.77
N ASN A 31 -9.22 -11.89 3.32
CA ASN A 31 -7.94 -11.77 2.60
C ASN A 31 -6.87 -12.55 3.33
N ASP A 32 -5.99 -13.17 2.54
CA ASP A 32 -4.78 -13.83 3.04
C ASP A 32 -3.59 -12.94 2.70
N PRO A 33 -2.97 -12.26 3.68
CA PRO A 33 -1.87 -11.34 3.40
C PRO A 33 -0.65 -12.02 2.79
N HIS A 34 -0.38 -13.28 3.14
CA HIS A 34 0.73 -14.02 2.52
C HIS A 34 0.46 -14.28 1.04
N ALA A 35 -0.77 -14.70 0.71
CA ALA A 35 -1.18 -14.92 -0.68
C ALA A 35 -1.19 -13.60 -1.47
N ASP A 36 -1.62 -12.51 -0.85
CA ASP A 36 -1.63 -11.19 -1.48
C ASP A 36 -0.21 -10.73 -1.83
N ILE A 37 0.75 -10.92 -0.93
CA ILE A 37 2.16 -10.59 -1.20
C ILE A 37 2.71 -11.46 -2.33
N ALA A 38 2.44 -12.76 -2.29
CA ALA A 38 2.92 -13.68 -3.32
C ALA A 38 2.36 -13.31 -4.70
N LEU A 39 1.08 -12.97 -4.78
CA LEU A 39 0.45 -12.55 -6.02
C LEU A 39 1.04 -11.23 -6.54
N ALA A 40 1.26 -10.26 -5.65
CA ALA A 40 1.83 -8.97 -6.03
C ALA A 40 3.26 -9.10 -6.58
N ARG A 41 4.02 -10.11 -6.12
CA ARG A 41 5.42 -10.34 -6.54
C ARG A 41 5.56 -11.17 -7.80
N ARG A 42 4.47 -11.71 -8.30
CA ARG A 42 4.50 -12.71 -9.39
C ARG A 42 4.97 -12.14 -10.71
N ARG A 43 4.68 -10.87 -10.98
CA ARG A 43 4.96 -10.24 -12.28
C ARG A 43 5.51 -8.83 -12.07
N ASP A 44 5.90 -8.21 -13.17
CA ASP A 44 6.56 -6.89 -13.15
C ASP A 44 5.57 -5.73 -12.95
N ASN A 45 4.26 -6.00 -12.99
CA ASN A 45 3.26 -4.93 -12.90
C ASN A 45 2.81 -4.61 -11.48
N SER A 46 3.37 -5.26 -10.48
CA SER A 46 3.08 -4.97 -9.07
C SER A 46 4.20 -5.44 -8.16
N THR A 47 4.25 -4.86 -6.98
CA THR A 47 5.20 -5.24 -5.93
C THR A 47 4.73 -4.70 -4.58
N VAL A 48 5.45 -5.07 -3.53
CA VAL A 48 5.33 -4.42 -2.21
C VAL A 48 6.63 -3.68 -1.96
N LEU A 49 6.54 -2.38 -1.68
CA LEU A 49 7.69 -1.58 -1.28
C LEU A 49 7.76 -1.54 0.23
N VAL A 50 8.96 -1.62 0.77
CA VAL A 50 9.21 -1.68 2.22
C VAL A 50 10.14 -0.54 2.58
N GLY A 51 9.73 0.26 3.56
CA GLY A 51 10.57 1.33 4.13
C GLY A 51 11.25 0.86 5.40
N ARG A 52 12.56 1.06 5.48
CA ARG A 52 13.38 0.68 6.64
C ARG A 52 14.04 1.91 7.22
N ASP A 53 14.02 2.00 8.53
CA ASP A 53 14.75 2.99 9.27
C ASP A 53 15.68 2.24 10.23
N ASP A 54 17.01 2.39 10.03
CA ASP A 54 18.02 1.63 10.78
C ASP A 54 17.78 0.11 10.74
N GLY A 55 17.39 -0.40 9.56
CA GLY A 55 17.14 -1.81 9.36
C GLY A 55 15.78 -2.32 9.81
N ALA A 56 15.02 -1.52 10.55
CA ALA A 56 13.68 -1.88 11.00
C ALA A 56 12.64 -1.48 9.96
N ILE A 57 11.69 -2.38 9.66
CA ILE A 57 10.59 -2.10 8.74
C ILE A 57 9.59 -1.19 9.44
N VAL A 58 9.40 0.00 8.89
CA VAL A 58 8.54 1.04 9.47
C VAL A 58 7.37 1.43 8.57
N SER A 59 7.39 1.05 7.30
CA SER A 59 6.31 1.38 6.37
C SER A 59 6.26 0.42 5.22
N THR A 60 5.10 0.31 4.58
CA THR A 60 4.90 -0.48 3.37
C THR A 60 3.89 0.19 2.45
N VAL A 61 3.94 -0.20 1.19
CA VAL A 61 2.87 0.03 0.23
C VAL A 61 2.88 -1.10 -0.80
N MET A 62 1.71 -1.65 -1.09
CA MET A 62 1.54 -2.52 -2.25
C MET A 62 1.16 -1.63 -3.43
N VAL A 63 1.96 -1.62 -4.48
CA VAL A 63 1.76 -0.77 -5.64
C VAL A 63 1.72 -1.62 -6.90
N GLY A 64 0.85 -1.24 -7.84
CA GLY A 64 0.74 -1.95 -9.10
C GLY A 64 -0.06 -1.18 -10.12
N HIS A 65 -0.11 -1.70 -11.32
CA HIS A 65 -0.92 -1.12 -12.41
C HIS A 65 -1.53 -2.22 -13.26
N ASP A 66 -2.61 -1.85 -13.90
CA ASP A 66 -3.38 -2.74 -14.78
C ASP A 66 -3.11 -2.47 -16.28
N GLY A 67 -2.04 -1.73 -16.58
CA GLY A 67 -1.73 -1.28 -17.94
C GLY A 67 -2.41 0.03 -18.30
N HIS A 68 -3.14 0.65 -17.36
CA HIS A 68 -3.88 1.89 -17.59
C HIS A 68 -3.74 2.84 -16.40
N ARG A 69 -4.10 2.38 -15.20
CA ARG A 69 -4.04 3.16 -13.96
C ARG A 69 -3.20 2.46 -12.92
N GLY A 70 -2.62 3.23 -12.03
CA GLY A 70 -1.92 2.71 -10.87
C GLY A 70 -2.85 2.62 -9.66
N TRP A 71 -2.55 1.67 -8.77
CA TRP A 71 -3.31 1.43 -7.55
C TRP A 71 -2.35 1.15 -6.41
N VAL A 72 -2.71 1.58 -5.21
CA VAL A 72 -2.00 1.20 -3.99
C VAL A 72 -2.95 0.56 -3.00
N TYR A 73 -2.41 -0.40 -2.26
CA TYR A 73 -3.07 -1.11 -1.16
C TYR A 73 -2.06 -1.29 -0.03
N TYR A 74 -2.52 -1.65 1.15
CA TYR A 74 -1.65 -1.96 2.29
C TYR A 74 -0.63 -0.84 2.55
N VAL A 75 -1.10 0.40 2.55
CA VAL A 75 -0.30 1.54 2.98
C VAL A 75 -0.24 1.51 4.49
N ALA A 76 0.91 1.18 5.04
CA ALA A 76 1.09 0.98 6.47
C ALA A 76 2.26 1.79 6.98
N VAL A 77 2.09 2.37 8.16
CA VAL A 77 3.16 3.02 8.91
C VAL A 77 3.13 2.45 10.32
N ASP A 78 4.29 2.04 10.81
CA ASP A 78 4.41 1.53 12.17
C ASP A 78 3.77 2.54 13.15
N PRO A 79 2.82 2.10 14.00
CA PRO A 79 2.18 3.00 14.95
C PRO A 79 3.15 3.77 15.83
N ASP A 80 4.30 3.18 16.14
CA ASP A 80 5.33 3.83 16.96
C ASP A 80 6.16 4.85 16.17
N GLY A 81 6.03 4.86 14.85
CA GLY A 81 6.80 5.76 13.97
C GLY A 81 5.94 6.84 13.31
N ARG A 82 4.73 7.06 13.77
CA ARG A 82 3.85 8.07 13.18
C ARG A 82 4.42 9.49 13.36
N LYS A 83 4.08 10.37 12.41
CA LYS A 83 4.52 11.77 12.38
C LYS A 83 6.00 11.96 12.06
N ARG A 84 6.67 10.93 11.53
CA ARG A 84 8.06 11.00 11.09
C ARG A 84 8.21 11.11 9.57
N GLY A 85 7.09 11.24 8.85
CA GLY A 85 7.12 11.37 7.40
C GLY A 85 7.23 10.05 6.65
N TYR A 86 7.11 8.92 7.33
CA TYR A 86 7.23 7.59 6.68
C TYR A 86 6.12 7.34 5.67
N GLY A 87 4.88 7.75 5.98
CA GLY A 87 3.76 7.60 5.07
C GLY A 87 3.92 8.42 3.81
N ARG A 88 4.34 9.66 3.95
CA ARG A 88 4.62 10.53 2.80
C ARG A 88 5.73 9.96 1.94
N ALA A 89 6.80 9.46 2.55
CA ALA A 89 7.94 8.89 1.83
C ALA A 89 7.57 7.63 1.07
N ILE A 90 6.80 6.72 1.68
CA ILE A 90 6.41 5.48 1.02
C ILE A 90 5.45 5.73 -0.13
N MET A 91 4.55 6.71 0.00
CA MET A 91 3.65 7.11 -1.08
C MET A 91 4.41 7.76 -2.22
N ALA A 92 5.42 8.59 -1.92
CA ALA A 92 6.28 9.18 -2.96
C ALA A 92 7.02 8.08 -3.73
N ALA A 93 7.50 7.05 -3.05
CA ALA A 93 8.15 5.91 -3.69
C ALA A 93 7.19 5.15 -4.60
N ALA A 94 5.94 4.96 -4.19
CA ALA A 94 4.92 4.33 -5.02
C ALA A 94 4.64 5.16 -6.28
N GLU A 95 4.54 6.47 -6.14
CA GLU A 95 4.34 7.37 -7.29
C GLU A 95 5.50 7.27 -8.28
N ASP A 96 6.74 7.26 -7.78
CA ASP A 96 7.92 7.13 -8.63
C ASP A 96 7.97 5.78 -9.34
N TRP A 97 7.58 4.72 -8.63
CA TRP A 97 7.50 3.39 -9.21
C TRP A 97 6.52 3.36 -10.39
N LEU A 98 5.36 4.00 -10.24
CA LEU A 98 4.35 4.10 -11.30
C LEU A 98 4.81 5.00 -12.45
N ARG A 99 5.46 6.12 -12.16
CA ARG A 99 6.01 7.00 -13.20
C ARG A 99 7.04 6.26 -14.07
N THR A 100 7.89 5.47 -13.43
CA THR A 100 8.88 4.65 -14.13
C THR A 100 8.22 3.63 -15.06
N ALA A 101 7.03 3.14 -14.69
CA ALA A 101 6.25 2.22 -15.52
C ALA A 101 5.43 2.94 -16.61
N GLY A 102 5.47 4.27 -16.67
CA GLY A 102 4.72 5.05 -17.65
C GLY A 102 3.27 5.31 -17.28
N ILE A 103 2.90 5.11 -16.02
CA ILE A 103 1.54 5.28 -15.54
C ILE A 103 1.33 6.74 -15.09
N SER A 104 0.27 7.36 -15.58
CA SER A 104 0.03 8.79 -15.39
C SER A 104 -0.96 9.11 -14.26
N LYS A 105 -1.60 8.10 -13.67
CA LYS A 105 -2.63 8.33 -12.65
C LYS A 105 -2.61 7.23 -11.60
N LEU A 106 -2.54 7.64 -10.35
CA LEU A 106 -2.61 6.74 -9.20
C LEU A 106 -3.97 6.89 -8.52
N GLN A 107 -4.62 5.77 -8.28
CA GLN A 107 -5.92 5.71 -7.62
C GLN A 107 -5.80 4.83 -6.36
N LEU A 108 -6.64 5.10 -5.38
CA LEU A 108 -6.70 4.29 -4.17
C LEU A 108 -8.12 4.36 -3.58
N LEU A 109 -8.40 3.42 -2.70
CA LEU A 109 -9.70 3.31 -2.04
C LEU A 109 -9.52 3.54 -0.55
N VAL A 110 -10.36 4.41 0.00
CA VAL A 110 -10.40 4.71 1.43
C VAL A 110 -11.83 4.53 1.90
N ARG A 111 -12.01 3.87 3.05
CA ARG A 111 -13.32 3.78 3.65
C ARG A 111 -13.80 5.19 4.00
N ARG A 112 -15.04 5.50 3.65
CA ARG A 112 -15.62 6.85 3.81
C ARG A 112 -15.50 7.35 5.26
N GLU A 113 -15.69 6.47 6.22
CA GLU A 113 -15.64 6.80 7.65
C GLU A 113 -14.22 6.91 8.23
N ASN A 114 -13.19 6.59 7.46
CA ASN A 114 -11.81 6.70 7.91
C ASN A 114 -11.28 8.12 7.69
N GLU A 115 -11.61 9.01 8.63
CA GLU A 115 -11.28 10.43 8.53
C GLU A 115 -9.76 10.67 8.53
N GLN A 116 -9.01 9.88 9.28
CA GLN A 116 -7.56 10.02 9.36
C GLN A 116 -6.91 9.73 8.01
N ALA A 117 -7.32 8.66 7.34
CA ALA A 117 -6.82 8.31 6.01
C ALA A 117 -7.22 9.35 4.97
N ASN A 118 -8.48 9.81 5.01
CA ASN A 118 -8.95 10.87 4.10
C ASN A 118 -8.11 12.13 4.25
N ALA A 119 -7.85 12.57 5.47
CA ALA A 119 -7.03 13.76 5.74
C ALA A 119 -5.59 13.56 5.23
N PHE A 120 -5.03 12.37 5.44
CA PHE A 120 -3.68 12.04 4.99
C PHE A 120 -3.56 12.17 3.46
N TYR A 121 -4.46 11.54 2.71
CA TYR A 121 -4.39 11.58 1.25
C TYR A 121 -4.69 12.98 0.69
N ASN A 122 -5.61 13.72 1.32
CA ASN A 122 -5.82 15.12 0.96
C ASN A 122 -4.54 15.94 1.14
N SER A 123 -3.80 15.71 2.22
CA SER A 123 -2.54 16.41 2.47
C SER A 123 -1.45 16.10 1.45
N LEU A 124 -1.55 14.97 0.76
CA LEU A 124 -0.62 14.56 -0.28
C LEU A 124 -1.04 15.03 -1.69
N GLY A 125 -2.14 15.76 -1.80
CA GLY A 125 -2.62 16.28 -3.08
C GLY A 125 -3.58 15.37 -3.83
N PHE A 126 -4.06 14.31 -3.21
CA PHE A 126 -5.11 13.48 -3.80
C PHE A 126 -6.45 14.19 -3.71
N GLU A 127 -7.29 13.99 -4.69
CA GLU A 127 -8.64 14.54 -4.73
C GLU A 127 -9.66 13.41 -4.71
N LEU A 128 -10.82 13.68 -4.11
CA LEU A 128 -11.91 12.74 -4.09
C LEU A 128 -12.51 12.62 -5.49
N SER A 129 -12.57 11.40 -6.00
CA SER A 129 -13.19 11.13 -7.31
C SER A 129 -14.71 11.21 -7.23
N THR A 130 -15.34 11.55 -8.36
CA THR A 130 -16.79 11.48 -8.50
C THR A 130 -17.28 10.11 -8.96
N SER A 131 -16.34 9.20 -9.26
CA SER A 131 -16.68 7.84 -9.68
C SER A 131 -17.12 6.98 -8.51
N VAL A 132 -17.93 5.99 -8.80
CA VAL A 132 -18.41 4.99 -7.83
C VAL A 132 -17.82 3.64 -8.22
N MET A 133 -17.38 2.87 -7.23
CA MET A 133 -16.77 1.57 -7.46
C MET A 133 -17.82 0.46 -7.41
N PHE A 134 -17.84 -0.41 -8.42
CA PHE A 134 -18.59 -1.66 -8.40
C PHE A 134 -17.63 -2.81 -8.18
N GLN A 135 -18.06 -3.83 -7.44
CA GLN A 135 -17.21 -4.97 -7.13
C GLN A 135 -17.99 -6.27 -7.15
N LYS A 136 -17.29 -7.38 -7.36
CA LYS A 136 -17.88 -8.71 -7.39
C LYS A 136 -16.80 -9.74 -7.07
N TRP A 137 -17.08 -10.67 -6.15
CA TRP A 137 -16.19 -11.79 -5.90
C TRP A 137 -16.25 -12.76 -7.07
N LEU A 138 -15.08 -13.20 -7.55
CA LEU A 138 -14.99 -14.12 -8.68
C LEU A 138 -14.79 -15.58 -8.25
N ASP A 139 -14.59 -15.80 -6.94
CA ASP A 139 -14.34 -17.12 -6.37
C ASP A 139 -15.60 -17.77 -5.79
N GLY A 140 -16.77 -17.20 -6.04
CA GLY A 140 -18.05 -17.75 -5.63
C GLY A 140 -18.49 -17.40 -4.22
N ARG A 141 -17.68 -16.62 -3.46
CA ARG A 141 -18.13 -16.21 -2.13
C ARG A 141 -19.21 -15.13 -2.22
N ALA A 142 -19.99 -15.02 -1.12
CA ALA A 142 -21.07 -14.05 -1.04
C ALA A 142 -20.53 -12.61 -1.01
N PRO A 143 -21.34 -11.63 -1.44
CA PRO A 143 -20.97 -10.21 -1.29
C PRO A 143 -20.67 -9.84 0.16
N THR A 144 -19.71 -8.93 0.34
CA THR A 144 -19.33 -8.45 1.68
C THR A 144 -19.75 -7.01 1.91
#